data_7dbc218feb3cb741ecb0c79052257a4c
#
_entry.id   7dbc218feb3cb741ecb0c79052257a4c
#
_cell.length_a   1.000
_cell.length_b   1.000
_cell.length_c   1.000
_cell.angle_alpha   90.00
_cell.angle_beta   90.00
_cell.angle_gamma   90.00
#
_symmetry.space_group_name_H-M   'P 1'
#
loop_
_entity.id
_entity.type
_entity.pdbx_description
1 polymer ?
#
loop_
_entity_poly.entity_id
_entity_poly.type
_entity_poly.pdbx_seq_one_letter_code
_entity_poly.pdbx_strand_id
1 'polypeptide(L)' 'MAMKKITLSMTDEMYNDLEEERKKRRLSSVAEAARVVIGDYLSKRD' A
#
# COMPACT_ATOMS: atom_id res chain seq x y z
N MET A 1 -6.20 -10.42 16.78
CA MET A 1 -4.93 -9.87 16.31
C MET A 1 -5.06 -8.37 16.15
N ALA A 2 -4.16 -7.62 16.73
CA ALA A 2 -4.23 -6.16 16.71
C ALA A 2 -3.49 -5.62 15.50
N MET A 3 -4.06 -4.60 14.86
CA MET A 3 -3.39 -3.89 13.78
C MET A 3 -2.84 -2.58 14.29
N LYS A 4 -1.66 -2.25 13.85
CA LYS A 4 -1.06 -0.97 14.20
C LYS A 4 -1.53 0.09 13.20
N LYS A 5 -1.81 1.27 13.70
CA LYS A 5 -2.16 2.39 12.85
C LYS A 5 -0.97 3.31 12.70
N ILE A 6 -0.70 3.72 11.49
CA ILE A 6 0.35 4.70 11.24
C ILE A 6 -0.19 5.77 10.30
N THR A 7 0.41 6.95 10.36
CA THR A 7 0.15 8.01 9.40
C THR A 7 1.36 8.12 8.50
N LEU A 8 1.14 8.08 7.21
CA LEU A 8 2.22 8.05 6.23
C LEU A 8 2.07 9.20 5.27
N SER A 9 3.12 10.01 5.18
CA SER A 9 3.19 11.08 4.18
C SER A 9 3.94 10.56 2.97
N MET A 10 3.48 10.94 1.78
CA MET A 10 4.13 10.50 0.56
C MET A 10 3.99 11.57 -0.50
N THR A 11 4.82 11.50 -1.54
CA THR A 11 4.74 12.44 -2.64
C THR A 11 3.51 12.15 -3.49
N ASP A 12 3.10 13.14 -4.27
CA ASP A 12 1.98 12.96 -5.18
C ASP A 12 2.25 11.82 -6.16
N GLU A 13 3.48 11.70 -6.61
CA GLU A 13 3.86 10.64 -7.54
C GLU A 13 3.67 9.27 -6.92
N MET A 14 4.11 9.10 -5.67
CA MET A 14 3.92 7.83 -4.97
C MET A 14 2.44 7.53 -4.76
N TYR A 15 1.68 8.56 -4.43
CA TYR A 15 0.25 8.37 -4.23
C TYR A 15 -0.42 7.92 -5.52
N ASN A 16 -0.05 8.55 -6.64
CA ASN A 16 -0.63 8.17 -7.93
C ASN A 16 -0.26 6.75 -8.31
N ASP A 17 0.96 6.33 -8.02
CA ASP A 17 1.39 4.96 -8.29
C ASP A 17 0.59 3.97 -7.46
N LEU A 18 0.33 4.29 -6.19
CA LEU A 18 -0.49 3.43 -5.34
C LEU A 18 -1.93 3.37 -5.82
N GLU A 19 -2.45 4.50 -6.34
CA GLU A 19 -3.79 4.51 -6.91
C GLU A 19 -3.90 3.54 -8.09
N GLU A 20 -2.88 3.53 -8.93
CA GLU A 20 -2.88 2.60 -10.05
C GLU A 20 -2.84 1.15 -9.58
N GLU A 21 -2.03 0.88 -8.56
CA GLU A 21 -1.98 -0.46 -8.00
C GLU A 21 -3.30 -0.84 -7.39
N ARG A 22 -3.95 0.10 -6.72
CA ARG A 22 -5.28 -0.15 -6.16
C ARG A 22 -6.25 -0.58 -7.24
N LYS A 23 -6.26 0.14 -8.35
CA LYS A 23 -7.16 -0.17 -9.45
C LYS A 23 -6.85 -1.52 -10.09
N LYS A 24 -5.56 -1.79 -10.29
CA LYS A 24 -5.15 -3.06 -10.88
C LYS A 24 -5.56 -4.24 -10.03
N ARG A 25 -5.46 -4.11 -8.74
CA ARG A 25 -5.74 -5.20 -7.81
C ARG A 25 -7.16 -5.16 -7.29
N ARG A 26 -7.94 -4.17 -7.72
CA ARG A 26 -9.34 -4.01 -7.32
C ARG A 26 -9.48 -3.89 -5.81
N LEU A 27 -8.60 -3.12 -5.21
CA LEU A 27 -8.62 -2.90 -3.78
C LEU A 27 -9.53 -1.73 -3.44
N SER A 28 -10.00 -1.68 -2.21
CA SER A 28 -11.00 -0.71 -1.82
C SER A 28 -10.41 0.66 -1.51
N SER A 29 -9.13 0.75 -1.18
CA SER A 29 -8.55 2.03 -0.81
C SER A 29 -7.05 2.04 -1.07
N VAL A 30 -6.49 3.25 -1.16
CA VAL A 30 -5.05 3.43 -1.32
C VAL A 30 -4.30 2.88 -0.10
N ALA A 31 -4.88 3.02 1.10
CA ALA A 31 -4.27 2.48 2.30
C ALA A 31 -4.12 0.96 2.19
N GLU A 32 -5.13 0.29 1.65
CA GLU A 32 -5.06 -1.14 1.44
C GLU A 32 -4.00 -1.50 0.40
N ALA A 33 -3.92 -0.71 -0.67
CA ALA A 33 -2.89 -0.92 -1.68
C ALA A 33 -1.49 -0.79 -1.07
N ALA A 34 -1.29 0.21 -0.22
CA ALA A 34 0.00 0.39 0.44
C ALA A 34 0.35 -0.82 1.29
N ARG A 35 -0.62 -1.35 2.03
CA ARG A 35 -0.36 -2.53 2.87
C ARG A 35 0.00 -3.75 2.03
N VAL A 36 -0.71 -3.93 0.91
CA VAL A 36 -0.44 -5.08 0.06
C VAL A 36 0.95 -4.98 -0.56
N VAL A 37 1.31 -3.80 -1.06
CA VAL A 37 2.62 -3.61 -1.67
C VAL A 37 3.74 -3.80 -0.65
N ILE A 38 3.57 -3.23 0.53
CA ILE A 38 4.58 -3.37 1.58
C ILE A 38 4.68 -4.83 2.02
N GLY A 39 3.55 -5.51 2.16
CA GLY A 39 3.54 -6.91 2.52
C GLY A 39 4.26 -7.78 1.49
N ASP A 40 4.02 -7.50 0.21
CA ASP A 40 4.71 -8.22 -0.85
C ASP A 40 6.21 -8.02 -0.79
N TYR A 41 6.63 -6.78 -0.59
CA TYR A 41 8.04 -6.47 -0.50
C TYR A 41 8.70 -7.21 0.66
N LEU A 42 8.07 -7.15 1.82
CA LEU A 42 8.62 -7.79 3.01
C LEU A 42 8.63 -9.30 2.90
N SER A 43 7.67 -9.88 2.19
CA SER A 43 7.64 -11.32 1.97
C SER A 43 8.77 -11.80 1.06
N LYS A 44 9.18 -10.97 0.12
CA LYS A 44 10.21 -11.35 -0.85
C LYS A 44 11.62 -11.16 -0.34
N ARG A 45 11.80 -10.32 0.64
CA ARG A 45 13.13 -10.10 1.16
C ARG A 45 13.47 -11.21 2.16
N ASP A 46 14.69 -11.55 2.22
CA ASP A 46 15.17 -12.57 3.18
C ASP A 46 16.14 -11.98 4.14
#